data_1790003dea7a5ba9ed2f5df637063350
#
_entry.id   1790003dea7a5ba9ed2f5df637063350
#
_cell.length_a   1.000
_cell.length_b   1.000
_cell.length_c   1.000
_cell.angle_alpha   90.00
_cell.angle_beta   90.00
_cell.angle_gamma   90.00
#
_symmetry.space_group_name_H-M   'P 1'
#
loop_
_entity.id
_entity.type
_entity.pdbx_description
1 polymer ?
#
loop_
_entity_poly.entity_id
_entity_poly.type
_entity_poly.pdbx_seq_one_letter_code
_entity_poly.pdbx_strand_id
1 'polypeptide(L)'
;MKKTSVFASLFLVMVGGAFAQNSDRYAEITDPKVVSINKEPARASFISYKDEDSALAGNPTSGADYLLLNGKWKFNYVEQFNDRPVDFMYPSYDVSKWKDIQVPGNWEMQGFGDPIYTNVPYEFVSAGYSKYLQHPMPPYVPKEWNPTGTYRRDFDLPDWNGKDIFLSADGVKGAAYFYLNGKFVGMSKAAKA
;
A
#
# COMPACT_ATOMS: atom_id res chain seq x y z
N MET A 1 -8.64 -1.02 -35.31
CA MET A 1 -8.52 -1.85 -34.10
C MET A 1 -9.53 -1.33 -33.08
N LYS A 2 -10.57 -2.13 -32.79
CA LYS A 2 -11.65 -1.74 -31.87
C LYS A 2 -11.21 -2.09 -30.45
N LYS A 3 -11.10 -1.08 -29.58
CA LYS A 3 -10.89 -1.29 -28.14
C LYS A 3 -12.18 -1.84 -27.57
N THR A 4 -12.18 -3.10 -27.16
CA THR A 4 -13.30 -3.72 -26.47
C THR A 4 -13.11 -3.53 -24.98
N SER A 5 -13.85 -2.59 -24.40
CA SER A 5 -13.95 -2.46 -22.95
C SER A 5 -14.79 -3.63 -22.42
N VAL A 6 -14.18 -4.54 -21.72
CA VAL A 6 -14.89 -5.64 -21.06
C VAL A 6 -15.43 -5.13 -19.74
N PHE A 7 -16.72 -4.77 -19.72
CA PHE A 7 -17.48 -4.64 -18.47
C PHE A 7 -17.88 -6.03 -18.03
N ALA A 8 -17.24 -6.57 -17.00
CA ALA A 8 -17.69 -7.79 -16.34
C ALA A 8 -18.88 -7.44 -15.44
N SER A 9 -20.09 -7.68 -15.94
CA SER A 9 -21.31 -7.63 -15.14
C SER A 9 -21.40 -8.89 -14.28
N LEU A 10 -21.05 -8.77 -13.00
CA LEU A 10 -21.29 -9.83 -12.04
C LEU A 10 -22.69 -9.62 -11.44
N PHE A 11 -23.57 -10.59 -11.64
CA PHE A 11 -24.91 -10.63 -11.04
C PHE A 11 -24.77 -10.72 -9.52
N LEU A 12 -25.21 -9.69 -8.83
CA LEU A 12 -25.17 -9.56 -7.37
C LEU A 12 -26.46 -10.07 -6.78
N VAL A 13 -26.40 -11.19 -6.06
CA VAL A 13 -27.44 -11.56 -5.10
C VAL A 13 -27.34 -10.57 -3.94
N MET A 14 -28.34 -9.69 -3.82
CA MET A 14 -28.45 -8.77 -2.69
C MET A 14 -28.73 -9.55 -1.42
N VAL A 15 -27.73 -9.70 -0.57
CA VAL A 15 -27.93 -9.88 0.86
C VAL A 15 -27.47 -8.57 1.51
N GLY A 16 -28.41 -7.88 2.16
CA GLY A 16 -28.16 -6.59 2.77
C GLY A 16 -27.06 -6.67 3.83
N GLY A 17 -26.09 -5.76 3.72
CA GLY A 17 -24.99 -5.66 4.69
C GLY A 17 -23.73 -4.95 4.19
N ALA A 18 -23.78 -4.17 3.12
CA ALA A 18 -22.56 -3.63 2.49
C ALA A 18 -22.26 -2.14 2.74
N PHE A 19 -22.78 -1.52 3.80
CA PHE A 19 -22.52 -0.11 4.10
C PHE A 19 -21.68 0.14 5.35
N ALA A 20 -20.93 -0.85 5.85
CA ALA A 20 -20.11 -0.70 7.05
C ALA A 20 -18.61 -1.02 6.83
N GLN A 21 -18.06 -0.85 5.64
CA GLN A 21 -16.64 -1.19 5.38
C GLN A 21 -15.71 0.01 5.17
N ASN A 22 -16.15 1.21 5.50
CA ASN A 22 -15.23 2.34 5.65
C ASN A 22 -15.04 2.69 7.13
N SER A 23 -15.02 1.68 8.00
CA SER A 23 -14.60 1.84 9.39
C SER A 23 -13.16 2.30 9.41
N ASP A 24 -12.89 3.34 10.16
CA ASP A 24 -11.54 3.78 10.49
C ASP A 24 -10.70 2.57 10.94
N ARG A 25 -9.84 2.06 10.03
CA ARG A 25 -8.98 0.89 10.30
C ARG A 25 -7.83 1.18 11.27
N TYR A 26 -7.92 2.31 11.95
CA TYR A 26 -6.97 2.69 12.98
C TYR A 26 -6.87 1.66 14.12
N ALA A 27 -7.96 1.01 14.45
CA ALA A 27 -7.96 -0.06 15.45
C ALA A 27 -6.98 -1.19 15.08
N GLU A 28 -6.86 -1.53 13.81
CA GLU A 28 -5.92 -2.55 13.33
C GLU A 28 -4.46 -2.11 13.52
N ILE A 29 -4.16 -0.81 13.37
CA ILE A 29 -2.81 -0.27 13.58
C ILE A 29 -2.42 -0.39 15.05
N THR A 30 -3.33 -0.10 15.95
CA THR A 30 -3.07 -0.07 17.39
C THR A 30 -3.11 -1.44 18.07
N ASP A 31 -3.72 -2.44 17.45
CA ASP A 31 -3.75 -3.81 17.99
C ASP A 31 -2.44 -4.56 17.69
N PRO A 32 -1.59 -4.83 18.69
CA PRO A 32 -0.32 -5.52 18.46
C PRO A 32 -0.47 -6.96 18.00
N LYS A 33 -1.66 -7.56 18.13
CA LYS A 33 -1.95 -8.92 17.67
C LYS A 33 -2.26 -8.96 16.16
N VAL A 34 -2.68 -7.84 15.57
CA VAL A 34 -2.95 -7.73 14.15
C VAL A 34 -1.69 -7.27 13.43
N VAL A 35 -0.93 -8.20 12.89
CA VAL A 35 0.33 -7.93 12.18
C VAL A 35 0.10 -7.77 10.68
N SER A 36 -0.83 -8.54 10.14
CA SER A 36 -1.20 -8.50 8.72
C SER A 36 -2.63 -8.99 8.52
N ILE A 37 -3.22 -8.61 7.38
CA ILE A 37 -4.52 -9.08 6.92
C ILE A 37 -4.37 -9.46 5.45
N ASN A 38 -4.83 -10.67 5.10
CA ASN A 38 -4.79 -11.19 3.73
C ASN A 38 -3.38 -11.13 3.11
N LYS A 39 -2.37 -11.49 3.90
CA LYS A 39 -0.97 -11.58 3.49
C LYS A 39 -0.58 -13.04 3.40
N GLU A 40 0.03 -13.41 2.28
CA GLU A 40 0.60 -14.74 2.11
C GLU A 40 1.75 -15.00 3.11
N PRO A 41 1.98 -16.25 3.49
CA PRO A 41 3.15 -16.61 4.29
C PRO A 41 4.46 -16.14 3.65
N ALA A 42 5.41 -15.76 4.50
CA ALA A 42 6.73 -15.33 4.03
C ALA A 42 7.41 -16.46 3.23
N ARG A 43 7.96 -16.12 2.08
CA ARG A 43 8.64 -17.05 1.18
C ARG A 43 9.85 -16.39 0.53
N ALA A 44 10.76 -17.18 0.01
CA ALA A 44 11.86 -16.67 -0.81
C ALA A 44 11.30 -16.01 -2.09
N SER A 45 11.92 -14.93 -2.50
CA SER A 45 11.58 -14.27 -3.76
C SER A 45 11.94 -15.17 -4.93
N PHE A 46 11.04 -15.31 -5.88
CA PHE A 46 11.30 -15.98 -7.14
C PHE A 46 10.48 -15.34 -8.26
N ILE A 47 10.91 -15.55 -9.48
CA ILE A 47 10.24 -15.12 -10.69
C ILE A 47 10.02 -16.33 -11.58
N SER A 48 8.80 -16.50 -12.05
CA SER A 48 8.49 -17.55 -13.03
C SER A 48 8.71 -17.04 -14.44
N TYR A 49 9.28 -17.89 -15.30
CA TYR A 49 9.50 -17.61 -16.71
C TYR A 49 8.76 -18.64 -17.56
N LYS A 50 8.51 -18.30 -18.83
CA LYS A 50 7.80 -19.19 -19.76
C LYS A 50 8.62 -20.40 -20.16
N ASP A 51 9.94 -20.24 -20.25
CA ASP A 51 10.88 -21.18 -20.80
C ASP A 51 12.27 -20.96 -20.21
N GLU A 52 13.16 -21.91 -20.46
CA GLU A 52 14.53 -21.90 -19.96
C GLU A 52 15.35 -20.72 -20.51
N ASP A 53 15.18 -20.37 -21.78
CA ASP A 53 15.93 -19.28 -22.42
C ASP A 53 15.59 -17.95 -21.75
N SER A 54 14.31 -17.70 -21.47
CA SER A 54 13.85 -16.52 -20.73
C SER A 54 14.41 -16.47 -19.32
N ALA A 55 14.49 -17.61 -18.64
CA ALA A 55 15.06 -17.71 -17.30
C ALA A 55 16.57 -17.45 -17.30
N LEU A 56 17.31 -18.00 -18.27
CA LEU A 56 18.75 -17.80 -18.43
C LEU A 56 19.09 -16.34 -18.78
N ALA A 57 18.22 -15.65 -19.52
CA ALA A 57 18.36 -14.24 -19.80
C ALA A 57 18.28 -13.36 -18.56
N GLY A 58 17.67 -13.86 -17.48
CA GLY A 58 17.67 -13.26 -16.15
C GLY A 58 16.97 -11.91 -16.05
N ASN A 59 16.09 -11.54 -17.00
CA ASN A 59 15.34 -10.31 -16.94
C ASN A 59 14.02 -10.50 -16.19
N PRO A 60 13.89 -9.99 -14.96
CA PRO A 60 12.69 -10.18 -14.14
C PRO A 60 11.40 -9.65 -14.80
N THR A 61 11.52 -8.61 -15.62
CA THR A 61 10.36 -7.95 -16.25
C THR A 61 9.89 -8.63 -17.53
N SER A 62 10.64 -9.60 -18.03
CA SER A 62 10.25 -10.42 -19.19
C SER A 62 9.42 -11.66 -18.83
N GLY A 63 9.19 -11.91 -17.56
CA GLY A 63 8.29 -12.94 -17.09
C GLY A 63 6.88 -12.70 -17.61
N ALA A 64 6.24 -13.73 -18.17
CA ALA A 64 4.91 -13.62 -18.77
C ALA A 64 3.82 -13.18 -17.79
N ASP A 65 4.03 -13.47 -16.53
CA ASP A 65 3.06 -13.33 -15.46
C ASP A 65 3.55 -12.31 -14.41
N TYR A 66 4.27 -11.30 -14.88
CA TYR A 66 4.83 -10.26 -14.01
C TYR A 66 4.52 -8.87 -14.55
N LEU A 67 3.95 -8.02 -13.70
CA LEU A 67 3.72 -6.60 -13.99
C LEU A 67 4.42 -5.74 -12.95
N LEU A 68 5.44 -4.99 -13.39
CA LEU A 68 6.18 -4.09 -12.52
C LEU A 68 5.41 -2.77 -12.33
N LEU A 69 5.06 -2.46 -11.09
CA LEU A 69 4.38 -1.22 -10.73
C LEU A 69 5.34 -0.11 -10.26
N ASN A 70 6.64 -0.27 -10.45
CA ASN A 70 7.62 0.78 -10.19
C ASN A 70 7.43 1.97 -11.12
N GLY A 71 7.84 3.14 -10.67
CA GLY A 71 7.79 4.36 -11.46
C GLY A 71 7.06 5.48 -10.75
N LYS A 72 6.45 6.37 -11.52
CA LYS A 72 5.77 7.55 -11.01
C LYS A 72 4.36 7.22 -10.52
N TRP A 73 4.05 7.63 -9.28
CA TRP A 73 2.74 7.48 -8.64
C TRP A 73 2.20 8.83 -8.22
N LYS A 74 0.90 8.98 -8.09
CA LYS A 74 0.28 10.10 -7.39
C LYS A 74 0.44 9.92 -5.89
N PHE A 75 0.75 11.01 -5.18
CA PHE A 75 1.08 10.98 -3.77
C PHE A 75 0.49 12.16 -3.00
N ASN A 76 -0.13 11.85 -1.88
CA ASN A 76 -0.57 12.81 -0.88
C ASN A 76 0.12 12.52 0.45
N TYR A 77 0.78 13.52 1.00
CA TYR A 77 1.46 13.47 2.30
C TYR A 77 0.72 14.35 3.29
N VAL A 78 0.50 13.81 4.48
CA VAL A 78 -0.01 14.56 5.63
C VAL A 78 0.82 14.25 6.87
N GLU A 79 1.01 15.24 7.74
CA GLU A 79 1.77 15.07 8.99
C GLU A 79 0.96 14.34 10.07
N GLN A 80 -0.36 14.41 9.98
CA GLN A 80 -1.27 13.80 10.93
C GLN A 80 -2.14 12.77 10.26
N PHE A 81 -2.25 11.61 10.88
CA PHE A 81 -3.08 10.51 10.37
C PHE A 81 -4.54 10.93 10.10
N ASN A 82 -5.08 11.82 10.94
CA ASN A 82 -6.47 12.26 10.79
C ASN A 82 -6.72 13.12 9.54
N ASP A 83 -5.68 13.74 8.99
CA ASP A 83 -5.79 14.63 7.82
C ASP A 83 -5.70 13.86 6.50
N ARG A 84 -5.49 12.54 6.55
CA ARG A 84 -5.43 11.72 5.35
C ARG A 84 -6.76 11.72 4.58
N PRO A 85 -6.74 11.68 3.26
CA PRO A 85 -7.95 11.50 2.48
C PRO A 85 -8.58 10.14 2.81
N VAL A 86 -9.90 10.13 3.11
CA VAL A 86 -10.60 8.90 3.56
C VAL A 86 -11.24 8.12 2.42
N ASP A 87 -11.51 8.76 1.28
CA ASP A 87 -12.20 8.17 0.12
C ASP A 87 -11.27 7.94 -1.08
N PHE A 88 -9.97 8.05 -0.86
CA PHE A 88 -8.94 7.97 -1.89
C PHE A 88 -8.93 6.65 -2.67
N MET A 89 -9.45 5.58 -2.08
CA MET A 89 -9.49 4.25 -2.68
C MET A 89 -10.49 4.13 -3.85
N TYR A 90 -11.46 5.03 -3.92
CA TYR A 90 -12.47 4.98 -4.99
C TYR A 90 -11.89 5.52 -6.31
N PRO A 91 -12.15 4.85 -7.44
CA PRO A 91 -11.69 5.33 -8.76
C PRO A 91 -12.15 6.73 -9.11
N SER A 92 -13.32 7.15 -8.60
CA SER A 92 -13.88 8.49 -8.82
C SER A 92 -13.21 9.60 -8.00
N TYR A 93 -12.36 9.26 -7.02
CA TYR A 93 -11.69 10.27 -6.22
C TYR A 93 -10.68 11.06 -7.06
N ASP A 94 -10.77 12.39 -7.03
CA ASP A 94 -9.90 13.26 -7.81
C ASP A 94 -8.51 13.39 -7.16
N VAL A 95 -7.51 12.87 -7.83
CA VAL A 95 -6.09 12.96 -7.44
C VAL A 95 -5.30 13.95 -8.29
N SER A 96 -5.96 14.79 -9.10
CA SER A 96 -5.30 15.72 -10.03
C SER A 96 -4.36 16.70 -9.34
N LYS A 97 -4.70 17.08 -8.10
CA LYS A 97 -3.91 18.00 -7.27
C LYS A 97 -2.81 17.32 -6.46
N TRP A 98 -2.74 15.98 -6.49
CA TRP A 98 -1.68 15.27 -5.79
C TRP A 98 -0.35 15.44 -6.50
N LYS A 99 0.73 15.44 -5.73
CA LYS A 99 2.08 15.47 -6.29
C LYS A 99 2.45 14.12 -6.88
N ASP A 100 3.50 14.11 -7.67
CA ASP A 100 4.09 12.86 -8.16
C ASP A 100 5.22 12.43 -7.21
N ILE A 101 5.37 11.11 -7.04
CA ILE A 101 6.46 10.50 -6.28
C ILE A 101 7.03 9.33 -7.07
N GLN A 102 8.35 9.12 -7.00
CA GLN A 102 8.99 7.96 -7.58
C GLN A 102 8.91 6.76 -6.62
N VAL A 103 8.44 5.63 -7.12
CA VAL A 103 8.37 4.35 -6.40
C VAL A 103 9.26 3.34 -7.15
N PRO A 104 10.17 2.62 -6.45
CA PRO A 104 10.51 2.74 -5.04
C PRO A 104 11.25 4.03 -4.70
N GLY A 105 11.15 4.45 -3.46
CA GLY A 105 11.88 5.59 -2.92
C GLY A 105 11.33 6.04 -1.58
N ASN A 106 12.20 6.63 -0.78
CA ASN A 106 11.80 7.25 0.47
C ASN A 106 11.18 8.60 0.18
N TRP A 107 10.06 8.90 0.79
CA TRP A 107 9.35 10.15 0.57
C TRP A 107 10.13 11.37 1.08
N GLU A 108 10.88 11.21 2.18
CA GLU A 108 11.72 12.27 2.75
C GLU A 108 12.81 12.73 1.76
N MET A 109 13.36 11.79 1.00
CA MET A 109 14.36 12.09 -0.04
C MET A 109 13.75 12.75 -1.28
N GLN A 110 12.43 12.82 -1.35
CA GLN A 110 11.68 13.45 -2.44
C GLN A 110 10.95 14.71 -1.99
N GLY A 111 11.30 15.24 -0.79
CA GLY A 111 10.83 16.51 -0.28
C GLY A 111 9.49 16.46 0.46
N PHE A 112 9.14 15.29 1.01
CA PHE A 112 7.95 15.13 1.83
C PHE A 112 8.33 14.76 3.26
N GLY A 113 7.92 15.59 4.21
CA GLY A 113 8.29 15.43 5.61
C GLY A 113 9.79 15.65 5.87
N ASP A 114 10.20 15.37 7.07
CA ASP A 114 11.58 15.54 7.51
C ASP A 114 12.29 14.18 7.61
N PRO A 115 13.54 14.06 7.13
CA PRO A 115 14.32 12.85 7.33
C PRO A 115 14.68 12.73 8.81
N ILE A 116 14.17 11.67 9.44
CA ILE A 116 14.40 11.40 10.86
C ILE A 116 15.32 10.20 10.98
N TYR A 117 16.44 10.40 11.66
CA TYR A 117 17.26 9.31 12.14
C TYR A 117 16.85 8.96 13.57
N THR A 118 16.42 7.73 13.77
CA THR A 118 16.11 7.20 15.10
C THR A 118 16.74 5.83 15.28
N ASN A 119 17.46 5.68 16.39
CA ASN A 119 18.04 4.41 16.82
C ASN A 119 17.31 3.82 18.03
N VAL A 120 16.17 4.40 18.39
CA VAL A 120 15.33 3.89 19.48
C VAL A 120 14.30 2.89 18.93
N PRO A 121 13.91 1.88 19.71
CA PRO A 121 12.97 0.86 19.26
C PRO A 121 11.55 1.39 18.95
N TYR A 122 11.21 2.57 19.46
CA TYR A 122 9.89 3.15 19.33
C TYR A 122 9.96 4.55 18.75
N GLU A 123 9.58 4.72 17.50
CA GLU A 123 9.73 5.95 16.71
C GLU A 123 9.11 7.18 17.37
N PHE A 124 7.97 7.04 18.01
CA PHE A 124 7.22 8.15 18.59
C PHE A 124 7.86 8.75 19.85
N VAL A 125 8.93 8.18 20.37
CA VAL A 125 9.68 8.69 21.54
C VAL A 125 10.89 9.52 21.11
N SER A 126 11.28 9.50 19.84
CA SER A 126 12.47 10.21 19.40
C SER A 126 12.30 11.73 19.40
N ALA A 127 13.42 12.43 19.46
CA ALA A 127 13.56 13.81 19.90
C ALA A 127 12.64 14.89 19.26
N GLY A 128 12.05 14.63 18.12
CA GLY A 128 11.10 15.57 17.51
C GLY A 128 9.65 15.38 17.95
N TYR A 129 9.30 14.17 18.33
CA TYR A 129 7.91 13.78 18.62
C TYR A 129 7.57 13.86 20.10
N SER A 130 8.55 13.78 21.00
CA SER A 130 8.32 13.78 22.46
C SER A 130 7.67 15.07 22.98
N LYS A 131 7.81 16.20 22.27
CA LYS A 131 7.15 17.45 22.65
C LYS A 131 5.63 17.45 22.42
N TYR A 132 5.16 16.57 21.52
CA TYR A 132 3.74 16.46 21.20
C TYR A 132 3.03 15.36 21.97
N LEU A 133 3.78 14.38 22.46
CA LEU A 133 3.26 13.19 23.11
C LEU A 133 3.87 13.07 24.49
N GLN A 134 3.06 13.32 25.51
CA GLN A 134 3.47 13.08 26.90
C GLN A 134 3.57 11.57 27.13
N HIS A 135 4.79 11.05 27.04
CA HIS A 135 5.11 9.64 27.34
C HIS A 135 4.38 8.59 26.49
N PRO A 136 4.50 8.63 25.17
CA PRO A 136 3.93 7.56 24.36
C PRO A 136 4.66 6.25 24.66
N MET A 137 3.91 5.28 25.14
CA MET A 137 4.40 3.94 25.46
C MET A 137 3.84 2.92 24.45
N PRO A 138 4.66 1.97 23.97
CA PRO A 138 4.12 0.86 23.19
C PRO A 138 3.02 0.12 23.98
N PRO A 139 1.93 -0.31 23.34
CA PRO A 139 1.65 -0.36 21.90
C PRO A 139 0.93 0.88 21.36
N TYR A 140 0.93 1.99 22.07
CA TYR A 140 0.21 3.19 21.64
C TYR A 140 0.79 3.76 20.34
N VAL A 141 -0.06 3.95 19.34
CA VAL A 141 0.26 4.63 18.08
C VAL A 141 -0.56 5.92 18.04
N PRO A 142 0.05 7.10 18.00
CA PRO A 142 -0.68 8.36 18.02
C PRO A 142 -1.41 8.60 16.69
N LYS A 143 -2.49 9.35 16.75
CA LYS A 143 -3.14 9.92 15.55
C LYS A 143 -2.52 11.26 15.17
N GLU A 144 -2.14 12.02 16.17
CA GLU A 144 -1.37 13.24 16.06
C GLU A 144 0.09 12.88 15.77
N TRP A 145 0.74 13.67 14.91
CA TRP A 145 2.12 13.46 14.55
C TRP A 145 2.44 12.01 14.13
N ASN A 146 1.64 11.51 13.22
CA ASN A 146 1.82 10.20 12.60
C ASN A 146 1.77 10.38 11.07
N PRO A 147 2.89 10.75 10.45
CA PRO A 147 2.97 11.04 9.03
C PRO A 147 2.39 9.91 8.19
N THR A 148 1.53 10.28 7.26
CA THR A 148 0.80 9.32 6.45
C THR A 148 0.93 9.67 4.98
N GLY A 149 1.40 8.72 4.19
CA GLY A 149 1.49 8.82 2.74
C GLY A 149 0.36 8.02 2.08
N THR A 150 -0.37 8.67 1.19
CA THR A 150 -1.38 8.02 0.37
C THR A 150 -0.89 7.97 -1.07
N TYR A 151 -0.80 6.78 -1.63
CA TYR A 151 -0.29 6.51 -2.96
C TYR A 151 -1.41 6.06 -3.88
N ARG A 152 -1.38 6.50 -5.13
CA ARG A 152 -2.29 6.00 -6.16
C ARG A 152 -1.59 5.84 -7.50
N ARG A 153 -1.87 4.72 -8.14
CA ARG A 153 -1.45 4.43 -9.51
C ARG A 153 -2.57 3.74 -10.26
N ASP A 154 -2.84 4.21 -11.46
CA ASP A 154 -3.69 3.52 -12.41
C ASP A 154 -2.80 2.68 -13.34
N PHE A 155 -3.23 1.46 -13.65
CA PHE A 155 -2.49 0.55 -14.53
C PHE A 155 -3.46 -0.41 -15.24
N ASP A 156 -3.03 -0.89 -16.38
CA ASP A 156 -3.74 -1.91 -17.14
C ASP A 156 -3.20 -3.29 -16.77
N LEU A 157 -4.09 -4.19 -16.39
CA LEU A 157 -3.73 -5.57 -16.11
C LEU A 157 -3.68 -6.36 -17.42
N PRO A 158 -2.61 -7.13 -17.69
CA PRO A 158 -2.59 -8.10 -18.77
C PRO A 158 -3.72 -9.12 -18.66
N ASP A 159 -4.01 -9.84 -19.75
CA ASP A 159 -4.96 -10.92 -19.73
C ASP A 159 -4.42 -12.13 -18.95
N TRP A 160 -4.71 -12.16 -17.68
CA TRP A 160 -4.35 -13.23 -16.75
C TRP A 160 -5.57 -14.04 -16.31
N ASN A 161 -6.55 -14.20 -17.20
CA ASN A 161 -7.76 -14.95 -16.93
C ASN A 161 -7.46 -16.36 -16.39
N GLY A 162 -8.12 -16.70 -15.29
CA GLY A 162 -7.98 -18.01 -14.65
C GLY A 162 -6.71 -18.16 -13.79
N LYS A 163 -5.95 -17.07 -13.54
CA LYS A 163 -4.79 -17.08 -12.66
C LYS A 163 -5.10 -16.39 -11.34
N ASP A 164 -4.49 -16.87 -10.28
CA ASP A 164 -4.41 -16.14 -9.02
C ASP A 164 -3.41 -15.00 -9.15
N ILE A 165 -3.81 -13.81 -8.71
CA ILE A 165 -3.00 -12.60 -8.84
C ILE A 165 -2.59 -12.13 -7.45
N PHE A 166 -1.29 -11.95 -7.27
CA PHE A 166 -0.70 -11.47 -6.03
C PHE A 166 -0.12 -10.07 -6.23
N LEU A 167 -0.39 -9.17 -5.27
CA LEU A 167 0.29 -7.90 -5.18
C LEU A 167 1.51 -8.05 -4.26
N SER A 168 2.71 -7.85 -4.80
CA SER A 168 3.95 -7.89 -4.04
C SER A 168 4.46 -6.48 -3.75
N ALA A 169 4.87 -6.24 -2.50
CA ALA A 169 5.52 -5.02 -2.07
C ALA A 169 6.79 -5.40 -1.31
N ASP A 170 7.94 -5.30 -1.99
CA ASP A 170 9.23 -5.79 -1.48
C ASP A 170 9.82 -4.94 -0.35
N GLY A 171 9.34 -3.72 -0.21
CA GLY A 171 9.80 -2.84 0.86
C GLY A 171 8.76 -1.77 1.22
N VAL A 172 8.11 -1.97 2.37
CA VAL A 172 7.21 -0.98 2.97
C VAL A 172 7.61 -0.80 4.43
N LYS A 173 7.97 0.42 4.83
CA LYS A 173 8.22 0.74 6.23
C LYS A 173 6.91 1.12 6.93
N GLY A 174 6.73 0.67 8.16
CA GLY A 174 5.54 0.96 8.98
C GLY A 174 4.33 0.11 8.61
N ALA A 175 3.15 0.69 8.73
CA ALA A 175 1.89 0.05 8.38
C ALA A 175 1.41 0.48 6.99
N ALA A 176 1.02 -0.47 6.16
CA ALA A 176 0.46 -0.20 4.84
C ALA A 176 -0.85 -0.92 4.61
N TYR A 177 -1.80 -0.21 4.05
CA TYR A 177 -3.09 -0.70 3.60
C TYR A 177 -3.15 -0.68 2.08
N PHE A 178 -3.62 -1.76 1.50
CA PHE A 178 -3.72 -1.92 0.05
C PHE A 178 -5.17 -1.98 -0.39
N TYR A 179 -5.47 -1.23 -1.42
CA TYR A 179 -6.80 -1.19 -2.04
C TYR A 179 -6.68 -1.36 -3.55
N LEU A 180 -7.64 -2.02 -4.16
CA LEU A 180 -7.75 -2.17 -5.61
C LEU A 180 -9.19 -1.84 -6.03
N ASN A 181 -9.34 -0.83 -6.89
CA ASN A 181 -10.65 -0.40 -7.41
C ASN A 181 -11.70 -0.19 -6.31
N GLY A 182 -11.32 0.49 -5.22
CA GLY A 182 -12.21 0.79 -4.09
C GLY A 182 -12.37 -0.34 -3.06
N LYS A 183 -11.81 -1.52 -3.32
CA LYS A 183 -11.89 -2.67 -2.41
C LYS A 183 -10.61 -2.82 -1.61
N PHE A 184 -10.76 -3.07 -0.31
CA PHE A 184 -9.65 -3.41 0.55
C PHE A 184 -9.08 -4.79 0.15
N VAL A 185 -7.77 -4.84 -0.09
CA VAL A 185 -7.05 -6.05 -0.46
C VAL A 185 -6.35 -6.66 0.74
N GLY A 186 -5.65 -5.86 1.53
CA GLY A 186 -4.91 -6.38 2.65
C GLY A 186 -4.11 -5.31 3.40
N MET A 187 -3.45 -5.73 4.47
CA MET A 187 -2.62 -4.87 5.32
C MET A 187 -1.38 -5.60 5.82
N SER A 188 -0.30 -4.86 5.98
CA SER A 188 0.92 -5.35 6.65
C SER A 188 1.49 -4.25 7.55
N LYS A 189 1.87 -4.61 8.79
CA LYS A 189 2.61 -3.74 9.73
C LYS A 189 4.10 -4.10 9.82
N ALA A 190 4.46 -5.27 9.38
CA ALA A 190 5.81 -5.77 9.50
C ALA A 190 6.49 -5.78 8.12
N ALA A 191 7.30 -4.75 7.87
CA ALA A 191 8.01 -4.59 6.61
C ALA A 191 9.09 -5.66 6.36
N LYS A 192 9.47 -6.41 7.39
CA LYS A 192 10.57 -7.38 7.35
C LYS A 192 10.18 -8.78 7.87
N ALA A 193 8.89 -9.04 8.00
CA ALA A 193 8.37 -10.33 8.44
C ALA A 193 7.63 -11.05 7.32
#